data_fa2cc3cada9b45711646c8fbb4144bc1
#
_entry.id   fa2cc3cada9b45711646c8fbb4144bc1
#
_cell.length_a   1.000
_cell.length_b   1.000
_cell.length_c   1.000
_cell.angle_alpha   90.00
_cell.angle_beta   90.00
_cell.angle_gamma   90.00
#
_symmetry.space_group_name_H-M   'P 1'
#
loop_
_entity.id
_entity.type
_entity.pdbx_description
1 polymer ?
#
loop_
_entity_poly.entity_id
_entity_poly.type
_entity_poly.pdbx_seq_one_letter_code
_entity_poly.pdbx_strand_id
1 'polypeptide(L)'
;MTLQIAVAQLNFVVGDMPGNAQKIIDAARTAYAQGARLLLTPELSICAYICEDLFLRPSFIAACDEAVKTVARETAGLTDMAIVVGHPVGKGQRGKSITVSQRTNSASVIRDGRVIETYAKRLLPNYQVFDERRYFVPGQGTCAFQAGGVSVGLLICEDAWFDEPAQLAKEAGAELLAVINAS
;
A
#
# COMPACT_ATOMS: atom_id res chain seq x y z
N MET A 1 6.67 9.37 24.19
CA MET A 1 5.91 8.16 23.81
C MET A 1 6.76 7.41 22.81
N THR A 2 6.75 6.05 22.84
CA THR A 2 7.53 5.23 21.90
C THR A 2 6.56 4.54 20.95
N LEU A 3 6.69 4.79 19.63
CA LEU A 3 5.95 4.05 18.61
C LEU A 3 6.66 2.72 18.34
N GLN A 4 5.97 1.60 18.57
CA GLN A 4 6.45 0.29 18.16
C GLN A 4 5.94 -0.04 16.76
N ILE A 5 6.87 -0.34 15.85
CA ILE A 5 6.62 -0.63 14.44
C ILE A 5 6.93 -2.10 14.18
N ALA A 6 6.07 -2.77 13.45
CA ALA A 6 6.31 -4.10 12.90
C ALA A 6 6.49 -4.01 11.37
N VAL A 7 7.44 -4.77 10.85
CA VAL A 7 7.65 -4.94 9.40
C VAL A 7 7.34 -6.40 9.06
N ALA A 8 6.31 -6.61 8.23
CA ALA A 8 5.85 -7.93 7.83
C ALA A 8 6.63 -8.40 6.59
N GLN A 9 7.79 -8.99 6.82
CA GLN A 9 8.58 -9.63 5.76
C GLN A 9 8.07 -11.07 5.55
N LEU A 10 7.11 -11.23 4.62
CA LEU A 10 6.39 -12.47 4.40
C LEU A 10 6.56 -12.97 2.95
N ASN A 11 6.42 -14.28 2.74
CA ASN A 11 6.41 -14.87 1.41
C ASN A 11 5.00 -14.78 0.80
N PHE A 12 4.75 -13.72 0.06
CA PHE A 12 3.50 -13.53 -0.68
C PHE A 12 3.50 -14.33 -1.99
N VAL A 13 2.31 -14.77 -2.42
CA VAL A 13 2.13 -15.57 -3.63
C VAL A 13 1.46 -14.73 -4.71
N VAL A 14 2.06 -14.69 -5.90
CA VAL A 14 1.53 -13.92 -7.04
C VAL A 14 0.11 -14.37 -7.38
N GLY A 15 -0.83 -13.43 -7.37
CA GLY A 15 -2.22 -13.67 -7.71
C GLY A 15 -3.08 -14.37 -6.66
N ASP A 16 -2.52 -14.72 -5.49
CA ASP A 16 -3.28 -15.30 -4.36
C ASP A 16 -3.75 -14.20 -3.39
N MET A 17 -4.67 -13.34 -3.83
CA MET A 17 -5.17 -12.25 -3.01
C MET A 17 -5.78 -12.71 -1.67
N PRO A 18 -6.60 -13.78 -1.61
CA PRO A 18 -7.15 -14.26 -0.35
C PRO A 18 -6.08 -14.79 0.62
N GLY A 19 -5.13 -15.59 0.13
CA GLY A 19 -4.05 -16.12 0.96
C GLY A 19 -3.09 -15.03 1.43
N ASN A 20 -2.79 -14.05 0.58
CA ASN A 20 -1.96 -12.90 0.95
C ASN A 20 -2.66 -12.01 1.98
N ALA A 21 -3.96 -11.74 1.82
CA ALA A 21 -4.76 -11.01 2.81
C ALA A 21 -4.75 -11.72 4.16
N GLN A 22 -4.90 -13.05 4.19
CA GLN A 22 -4.86 -13.82 5.44
C GLN A 22 -3.49 -13.70 6.13
N LYS A 23 -2.38 -13.76 5.39
CA LYS A 23 -1.03 -13.56 5.95
C LYS A 23 -0.88 -12.17 6.57
N ILE A 24 -1.43 -11.13 5.94
CA ILE A 24 -1.42 -9.75 6.48
C ILE A 24 -2.23 -9.68 7.77
N ILE A 25 -3.43 -10.28 7.80
CA ILE A 25 -4.31 -10.30 8.97
C ILE A 25 -3.60 -10.99 10.16
N ASP A 26 -2.98 -12.13 9.92
CA ASP A 26 -2.27 -12.89 10.96
C ASP A 26 -1.04 -12.15 11.49
N ALA A 27 -0.28 -11.51 10.58
CA ALA A 27 0.83 -10.64 10.97
C ALA A 27 0.36 -9.44 11.78
N ALA A 28 -0.75 -8.81 11.40
CA ALA A 28 -1.32 -7.68 12.13
C ALA A 28 -1.75 -8.08 13.56
N ARG A 29 -2.43 -9.20 13.71
CA ARG A 29 -2.84 -9.74 15.03
C ARG A 29 -1.63 -10.04 15.90
N THR A 30 -0.61 -10.67 15.33
CA THR A 30 0.64 -11.00 16.04
C THR A 30 1.38 -9.73 16.48
N ALA A 31 1.58 -8.78 15.57
CA ALA A 31 2.25 -7.53 15.86
C ALA A 31 1.50 -6.69 16.91
N TYR A 32 0.17 -6.65 16.81
CA TYR A 32 -0.68 -5.95 17.78
C TYR A 32 -0.54 -6.54 19.20
N ALA A 33 -0.55 -7.86 19.32
CA ALA A 33 -0.37 -8.55 20.60
C ALA A 33 1.02 -8.29 21.22
N GLN A 34 2.02 -7.99 20.37
CA GLN A 34 3.36 -7.60 20.81
C GLN A 34 3.49 -6.09 21.11
N GLY A 35 2.41 -5.31 20.98
CA GLY A 35 2.39 -3.88 21.29
C GLY A 35 2.62 -2.97 20.11
N ALA A 36 2.81 -3.47 18.89
CA ALA A 36 2.94 -2.62 17.70
C ALA A 36 1.66 -1.81 17.43
N ARG A 37 1.85 -0.59 16.94
CA ARG A 37 0.76 0.32 16.52
C ARG A 37 0.92 0.78 15.07
N LEU A 38 1.95 0.32 14.40
CA LEU A 38 2.15 0.46 12.96
C LEU A 38 2.64 -0.88 12.41
N LEU A 39 1.96 -1.40 11.38
CA LEU A 39 2.43 -2.54 10.58
C LEU A 39 2.69 -2.06 9.15
N LEU A 40 3.87 -2.39 8.63
CA LEU A 40 4.23 -2.17 7.24
C LEU A 40 4.25 -3.52 6.52
N THR A 41 3.55 -3.61 5.39
CA THR A 41 3.67 -4.74 4.47
C THR A 41 4.42 -4.31 3.20
N PRO A 42 4.96 -5.24 2.39
CA PRO A 42 5.64 -4.90 1.15
C PRO A 42 4.75 -4.16 0.13
N GLU A 43 5.41 -3.49 -0.81
CA GLU A 43 4.80 -2.98 -2.03
C GLU A 43 4.04 -4.10 -2.74
N LEU A 44 2.81 -3.81 -3.21
CA LEU A 44 1.92 -4.75 -3.88
C LEU A 44 1.65 -6.07 -3.11
N SER A 45 1.76 -6.06 -1.79
CA SER A 45 1.64 -7.25 -0.92
C SER A 45 0.34 -8.04 -1.11
N ILE A 46 -0.76 -7.39 -1.50
CA ILE A 46 -2.05 -8.09 -1.75
C ILE A 46 -1.95 -9.07 -2.92
N CYS A 47 -1.28 -8.71 -3.99
CA CYS A 47 -1.18 -9.55 -5.19
C CYS A 47 0.21 -10.12 -5.41
N ALA A 48 1.18 -9.76 -4.58
CA ALA A 48 2.63 -9.94 -4.71
C ALA A 48 3.23 -9.22 -5.92
N TYR A 49 4.54 -9.16 -5.99
CA TYR A 49 5.31 -8.50 -7.04
C TYR A 49 6.05 -9.58 -7.85
N ILE A 50 5.97 -9.62 -9.16
CA ILE A 50 5.28 -8.76 -10.11
C ILE A 50 4.19 -9.58 -10.83
N CYS A 51 2.99 -8.99 -10.99
CA CYS A 51 1.85 -9.67 -11.62
C CYS A 51 1.74 -9.41 -13.13
N GLU A 52 2.64 -8.64 -13.70
CA GLU A 52 2.71 -8.33 -15.13
C GLU A 52 1.34 -7.97 -15.75
N ASP A 53 0.98 -8.59 -16.87
CA ASP A 53 -0.26 -8.29 -17.62
C ASP A 53 -1.55 -8.59 -16.84
N LEU A 54 -1.49 -9.24 -15.68
CA LEU A 54 -2.66 -9.38 -14.80
C LEU A 54 -3.16 -8.01 -14.32
N PHE A 55 -2.28 -7.03 -14.15
CA PHE A 55 -2.68 -5.66 -13.80
C PHE A 55 -3.59 -5.02 -14.86
N LEU A 56 -3.57 -5.49 -16.10
CA LEU A 56 -4.42 -4.98 -17.17
C LEU A 56 -5.86 -5.50 -17.08
N ARG A 57 -6.14 -6.50 -16.24
CA ARG A 57 -7.45 -7.13 -16.10
C ARG A 57 -8.29 -6.44 -15.02
N PRO A 58 -9.45 -5.85 -15.37
CA PRO A 58 -10.32 -5.19 -14.38
C PRO A 58 -10.75 -6.11 -13.23
N SER A 59 -11.01 -7.40 -13.51
CA SER A 59 -11.37 -8.38 -12.49
C SER A 59 -10.25 -8.64 -11.48
N PHE A 60 -8.98 -8.58 -11.91
CA PHE A 60 -7.84 -8.71 -11.03
C PHE A 60 -7.74 -7.53 -10.07
N ILE A 61 -7.90 -6.31 -10.57
CA ILE A 61 -7.92 -5.10 -9.74
C ILE A 61 -9.08 -5.14 -8.74
N ALA A 62 -10.29 -5.54 -9.19
CA ALA A 62 -11.44 -5.66 -8.30
C ALA A 62 -11.20 -6.71 -7.19
N ALA A 63 -10.54 -7.83 -7.50
CA ALA A 63 -10.19 -8.83 -6.50
C ALA A 63 -9.16 -8.30 -5.48
N CYS A 64 -8.21 -7.46 -5.90
CA CYS A 64 -7.29 -6.77 -4.98
C CYS A 64 -8.05 -5.82 -4.05
N ASP A 65 -9.00 -5.05 -4.57
CA ASP A 65 -9.83 -4.12 -3.76
C ASP A 65 -10.64 -4.88 -2.70
N GLU A 66 -11.24 -6.02 -3.06
CA GLU A 66 -11.99 -6.87 -2.11
C GLU A 66 -11.08 -7.47 -1.04
N ALA A 67 -9.85 -7.85 -1.39
CA ALA A 67 -8.87 -8.34 -0.42
C ALA A 67 -8.48 -7.25 0.59
N VAL A 68 -8.27 -5.99 0.15
CA VAL A 68 -8.00 -4.86 1.04
C VAL A 68 -9.18 -4.61 2.00
N LYS A 69 -10.42 -4.66 1.51
CA LYS A 69 -11.62 -4.54 2.34
C LYS A 69 -11.71 -5.69 3.36
N THR A 70 -11.30 -6.88 2.97
CA THR A 70 -11.25 -8.04 3.89
C THR A 70 -10.23 -7.81 4.99
N VAL A 71 -9.02 -7.35 4.66
CA VAL A 71 -8.02 -6.98 5.67
C VAL A 71 -8.60 -5.93 6.61
N ALA A 72 -9.21 -4.86 6.10
CA ALA A 72 -9.80 -3.81 6.92
C ALA A 72 -10.86 -4.38 7.89
N ARG A 73 -11.79 -5.16 7.40
CA ARG A 73 -12.86 -5.76 8.22
C ARG A 73 -12.31 -6.67 9.31
N GLU A 74 -11.39 -7.57 8.95
CA GLU A 74 -10.85 -8.60 9.85
C GLU A 74 -9.87 -8.03 10.90
N THR A 75 -9.36 -6.81 10.68
CA THR A 75 -8.47 -6.11 11.62
C THR A 75 -9.17 -4.97 12.37
N ALA A 76 -10.49 -4.82 12.25
CA ALA A 76 -11.26 -3.76 12.90
C ALA A 76 -11.12 -3.72 14.43
N GLY A 77 -10.87 -4.89 15.06
CA GLY A 77 -10.66 -4.99 16.50
C GLY A 77 -9.26 -4.61 17.00
N LEU A 78 -8.31 -4.33 16.08
CA LEU A 78 -6.95 -3.90 16.41
C LEU A 78 -6.91 -2.38 16.58
N THR A 79 -7.50 -1.90 17.67
CA THR A 79 -7.73 -0.48 17.93
C THR A 79 -6.43 0.33 17.92
N ASP A 80 -6.47 1.53 17.32
CA ASP A 80 -5.31 2.45 17.21
C ASP A 80 -4.10 1.89 16.43
N MET A 81 -4.23 0.74 15.78
CA MET A 81 -3.19 0.20 14.91
C MET A 81 -3.39 0.68 13.48
N ALA A 82 -2.37 1.31 12.90
CA ALA A 82 -2.29 1.58 11.49
C ALA A 82 -1.63 0.40 10.75
N ILE A 83 -2.24 -0.05 9.65
CA ILE A 83 -1.73 -1.14 8.80
C ILE A 83 -1.55 -0.57 7.40
N VAL A 84 -0.33 -0.57 6.90
CA VAL A 84 0.00 -0.15 5.53
C VAL A 84 0.02 -1.36 4.62
N VAL A 85 -0.83 -1.35 3.60
CA VAL A 85 -1.02 -2.48 2.67
C VAL A 85 -0.77 -2.03 1.24
N GLY A 86 0.24 -2.61 0.58
CA GLY A 86 0.55 -2.36 -0.83
C GLY A 86 -0.41 -3.12 -1.77
N HIS A 87 -1.01 -2.40 -2.73
CA HIS A 87 -1.93 -2.99 -3.71
C HIS A 87 -2.13 -2.08 -4.94
N PRO A 88 -2.53 -2.64 -6.10
CA PRO A 88 -2.92 -1.81 -7.26
C PRO A 88 -4.29 -1.19 -7.04
N VAL A 89 -4.48 0.06 -7.48
CA VAL A 89 -5.78 0.75 -7.48
C VAL A 89 -6.18 1.10 -8.90
N GLY A 90 -7.41 0.77 -9.30
CA GLY A 90 -7.99 1.16 -10.58
C GLY A 90 -8.89 2.39 -10.44
N LYS A 91 -8.63 3.45 -11.20
CA LYS A 91 -9.58 4.56 -11.35
C LYS A 91 -10.45 4.29 -12.57
N GLY A 92 -11.68 3.83 -12.36
CA GLY A 92 -12.68 3.71 -13.41
C GLY A 92 -13.22 5.09 -13.78
N GLN A 93 -12.88 5.63 -14.95
CA GLN A 93 -13.63 6.74 -15.52
C GLN A 93 -14.80 6.17 -16.35
N ARG A 94 -16.03 6.44 -15.94
CA ARG A 94 -17.20 6.26 -16.78
C ARG A 94 -17.25 7.39 -17.80
N GLY A 95 -16.66 7.19 -18.96
CA GLY A 95 -16.70 8.11 -20.08
C GLY A 95 -17.19 7.43 -21.36
N LYS A 96 -17.78 8.19 -22.28
CA LYS A 96 -18.47 7.72 -23.49
C LYS A 96 -17.57 7.16 -24.61
N SER A 97 -16.27 6.92 -24.37
CA SER A 97 -15.36 6.37 -25.38
C SER A 97 -14.21 5.65 -24.69
N ILE A 98 -13.85 4.47 -25.17
CA ILE A 98 -12.75 3.58 -24.77
C ILE A 98 -12.04 3.99 -23.47
N THR A 99 -12.52 3.45 -22.37
CA THR A 99 -12.00 3.81 -21.03
C THR A 99 -10.61 3.24 -20.88
N VAL A 100 -9.58 4.06 -21.05
CA VAL A 100 -8.26 3.74 -20.53
C VAL A 100 -8.38 3.80 -19.02
N SER A 101 -8.52 2.65 -18.37
CA SER A 101 -8.54 2.58 -16.92
C SER A 101 -7.15 2.95 -16.41
N GLN A 102 -7.02 4.12 -15.81
CA GLN A 102 -5.81 4.52 -15.12
C GLN A 102 -5.66 3.66 -13.86
N ARG A 103 -4.49 3.06 -13.69
CA ARG A 103 -4.15 2.25 -12.53
C ARG A 103 -2.95 2.89 -11.84
N THR A 104 -2.89 2.76 -10.54
CA THR A 104 -1.75 3.22 -9.74
C THR A 104 -1.21 2.06 -8.89
N ASN A 105 0.10 2.00 -8.74
CA ASN A 105 0.75 1.24 -7.69
C ASN A 105 0.55 2.03 -6.40
N SER A 106 -0.13 1.47 -5.42
CA SER A 106 -0.62 2.23 -4.27
C SER A 106 -0.39 1.50 -2.95
N ALA A 107 -0.47 2.25 -1.88
CA ALA A 107 -0.54 1.73 -0.53
C ALA A 107 -1.70 2.38 0.22
N SER A 108 -2.54 1.57 0.86
CA SER A 108 -3.61 2.02 1.71
C SER A 108 -3.24 1.90 3.17
N VAL A 109 -3.59 2.91 3.96
CA VAL A 109 -3.49 2.91 5.41
C VAL A 109 -4.85 2.49 5.97
N ILE A 110 -4.87 1.35 6.65
CA ILE A 110 -6.06 0.78 7.29
C ILE A 110 -5.99 1.06 8.79
N ARG A 111 -7.10 1.51 9.38
CA ARG A 111 -7.27 1.69 10.83
C ARG A 111 -8.73 1.52 11.20
N ASP A 112 -8.98 0.88 12.33
CA ASP A 112 -10.33 0.72 12.90
C ASP A 112 -11.36 0.20 11.89
N GLY A 113 -10.95 -0.79 11.09
CA GLY A 113 -11.83 -1.45 10.12
C GLY A 113 -12.05 -0.71 8.80
N ARG A 114 -11.32 0.36 8.51
CA ARG A 114 -11.51 1.16 7.29
C ARG A 114 -10.17 1.64 6.71
N VAL A 115 -10.16 1.87 5.41
CA VAL A 115 -9.10 2.62 4.74
C VAL A 115 -9.28 4.10 5.09
N ILE A 116 -8.26 4.69 5.71
CA ILE A 116 -8.25 6.11 6.11
C ILE A 116 -7.50 6.98 5.11
N GLU A 117 -6.48 6.44 4.44
CA GLU A 117 -5.67 7.11 3.43
C GLU A 117 -5.25 6.13 2.34
N THR A 118 -4.99 6.64 1.14
CA THR A 118 -4.39 5.87 0.05
C THR A 118 -3.37 6.74 -0.69
N TYR A 119 -2.13 6.28 -0.72
CA TYR A 119 -1.02 6.89 -1.44
C TYR A 119 -0.78 6.17 -2.75
N ALA A 120 -0.58 6.90 -3.84
CA ALA A 120 -0.18 6.36 -5.13
C ALA A 120 1.29 6.70 -5.39
N LYS A 121 2.10 5.70 -5.73
CA LYS A 121 3.51 5.82 -6.07
C LYS A 121 3.72 6.88 -7.14
N ARG A 122 4.63 7.82 -6.88
CA ARG A 122 4.91 8.96 -7.77
C ARG A 122 5.93 8.61 -8.83
N LEU A 123 6.97 7.88 -8.45
CA LEU A 123 8.09 7.54 -9.32
C LEU A 123 8.02 6.05 -9.71
N LEU A 124 7.80 5.82 -11.00
CA LEU A 124 7.63 4.47 -11.55
C LEU A 124 8.92 4.07 -12.25
N PRO A 125 9.68 3.06 -11.73
CA PRO A 125 10.87 2.55 -12.39
C PRO A 125 10.50 1.92 -13.73
N ASN A 126 11.33 2.22 -14.75
CA ASN A 126 11.15 1.70 -16.11
C ASN A 126 12.51 1.42 -16.74
N TYR A 127 13.31 0.61 -16.05
CA TYR A 127 14.66 0.21 -16.44
C TYR A 127 14.96 -1.21 -15.94
N GLN A 128 15.87 -1.90 -16.62
CA GLN A 128 16.25 -3.29 -16.34
C GLN A 128 15.02 -4.22 -16.33
N VAL A 129 14.71 -4.80 -15.15
CA VAL A 129 13.58 -5.71 -14.95
C VAL A 129 12.27 -4.99 -14.62
N PHE A 130 12.33 -3.68 -14.41
CA PHE A 130 11.17 -2.88 -14.03
C PHE A 130 10.50 -2.25 -15.25
N ASP A 131 9.19 -2.51 -15.42
CA ASP A 131 8.35 -1.96 -16.49
C ASP A 131 7.02 -1.44 -15.91
N GLU A 132 7.09 -0.66 -14.82
CA GLU A 132 5.89 -0.21 -14.12
C GLU A 132 5.04 0.76 -14.94
N ARG A 133 5.66 1.55 -15.83
CA ARG A 133 4.93 2.50 -16.70
C ARG A 133 4.02 1.82 -17.72
N ARG A 134 4.22 0.53 -17.99
CA ARG A 134 3.32 -0.28 -18.81
C ARG A 134 1.96 -0.48 -18.13
N TYR A 135 1.93 -0.54 -16.80
CA TYR A 135 0.76 -0.93 -16.02
C TYR A 135 0.15 0.22 -15.24
N PHE A 136 0.97 1.17 -14.80
CA PHE A 136 0.58 2.20 -13.84
C PHE A 136 0.86 3.61 -14.37
N VAL A 137 0.09 4.56 -13.86
CA VAL A 137 0.34 5.99 -14.02
C VAL A 137 0.88 6.56 -12.71
N PRO A 138 1.76 7.60 -12.77
CA PRO A 138 2.30 8.24 -11.58
C PRO A 138 1.21 8.85 -10.69
N GLY A 139 1.35 8.70 -9.37
CA GLY A 139 0.61 9.47 -8.39
C GLY A 139 1.06 10.93 -8.35
N GLN A 140 0.21 11.80 -7.80
CA GLN A 140 0.51 13.24 -7.67
C GLN A 140 0.40 13.75 -6.23
N GLY A 141 -0.18 12.93 -5.34
CA GLY A 141 -0.39 13.30 -3.95
C GLY A 141 0.80 12.99 -3.04
N THR A 142 0.68 13.41 -1.80
CA THR A 142 1.50 12.94 -0.68
C THR A 142 0.57 12.35 0.38
N CYS A 143 1.10 11.52 1.28
CA CYS A 143 0.33 10.90 2.35
C CYS A 143 1.09 11.05 3.67
N ALA A 144 0.45 11.65 4.65
CA ALA A 144 0.91 11.66 6.03
C ALA A 144 -0.25 11.24 6.94
N PHE A 145 0.00 10.34 7.88
CA PHE A 145 -1.01 9.82 8.80
C PHE A 145 -0.44 9.68 10.21
N GLN A 146 -1.31 9.61 11.21
CA GLN A 146 -0.89 9.45 12.60
C GLN A 146 -0.79 7.96 12.96
N ALA A 147 0.27 7.56 13.66
CA ALA A 147 0.41 6.23 14.28
C ALA A 147 1.09 6.37 15.64
N GLY A 148 0.44 5.95 16.71
CA GLY A 148 0.99 6.01 18.06
C GLY A 148 1.46 7.40 18.50
N GLY A 149 0.82 8.47 18.00
CA GLY A 149 1.17 9.85 18.29
C GLY A 149 2.32 10.44 17.45
N VAL A 150 2.79 9.71 16.43
CA VAL A 150 3.83 10.13 15.48
C VAL A 150 3.21 10.36 14.11
N SER A 151 3.56 11.45 13.43
CA SER A 151 3.16 11.71 12.04
C SER A 151 4.06 10.93 11.08
N VAL A 152 3.48 10.04 10.30
CA VAL A 152 4.19 9.12 9.40
C VAL A 152 3.90 9.47 7.96
N GLY A 153 4.94 9.79 7.18
CA GLY A 153 4.87 9.96 5.74
C GLY A 153 5.04 8.61 5.03
N LEU A 154 4.21 8.32 4.03
CA LEU A 154 4.24 7.07 3.29
C LEU A 154 4.87 7.26 1.92
N LEU A 155 5.84 6.41 1.58
CA LEU A 155 6.50 6.33 0.28
C LEU A 155 6.50 4.88 -0.21
N ILE A 156 6.64 4.70 -1.53
CA ILE A 156 6.73 3.37 -2.15
C ILE A 156 8.01 3.28 -2.98
N CYS A 157 8.95 2.44 -2.55
CA CYS A 157 10.15 1.99 -3.25
C CYS A 157 10.94 3.13 -3.92
N GLU A 158 10.83 3.29 -5.25
CA GLU A 158 11.52 4.31 -6.06
C GLU A 158 11.32 5.75 -5.55
N ASP A 159 10.20 6.04 -4.89
CA ASP A 159 9.95 7.36 -4.29
C ASP A 159 11.03 7.75 -3.27
N ALA A 160 11.64 6.78 -2.59
CA ALA A 160 12.67 7.03 -1.59
C ALA A 160 14.07 7.29 -2.18
N TRP A 161 14.23 7.14 -3.49
CA TRP A 161 15.51 7.36 -4.17
C TRP A 161 15.70 8.81 -4.63
N PHE A 162 14.66 9.64 -4.49
CA PHE A 162 14.64 11.04 -4.92
C PHE A 162 14.16 11.94 -3.78
N ASP A 163 14.64 13.17 -3.77
CA ASP A 163 14.39 14.11 -2.68
C ASP A 163 12.94 14.59 -2.63
N GLU A 164 12.29 14.79 -3.81
CA GLU A 164 10.97 15.41 -3.90
C GLU A 164 9.89 14.69 -3.08
N PRO A 165 9.68 13.35 -3.18
CA PRO A 165 8.63 12.69 -2.41
C PRO A 165 8.84 12.80 -0.89
N ALA A 166 10.09 12.67 -0.43
CA ALA A 166 10.44 12.81 0.98
C ALA A 166 10.22 14.25 1.49
N GLN A 167 10.57 15.23 0.66
CA GLN A 167 10.36 16.65 0.98
C GLN A 167 8.88 16.99 1.09
N LEU A 168 8.05 16.51 0.16
CA LEU A 168 6.60 16.68 0.21
C LEU A 168 5.98 16.03 1.45
N ALA A 169 6.46 14.85 1.84
CA ALA A 169 6.02 14.19 3.07
C ALA A 169 6.38 15.03 4.32
N LYS A 170 7.59 15.59 4.36
CA LYS A 170 8.03 16.50 5.42
C LYS A 170 7.18 17.78 5.48
N GLU A 171 6.89 18.39 4.34
CA GLU A 171 6.02 19.57 4.24
C GLU A 171 4.59 19.26 4.70
N ALA A 172 4.11 18.03 4.51
CA ALA A 172 2.85 17.53 5.05
C ALA A 172 2.91 17.21 6.56
N GLY A 173 4.04 17.47 7.22
CA GLY A 173 4.22 17.31 8.66
C GLY A 173 4.70 15.93 9.11
N ALA A 174 5.25 15.11 8.21
CA ALA A 174 5.80 13.81 8.59
C ALA A 174 7.07 13.97 9.45
N GLU A 175 7.11 13.23 10.54
CA GLU A 175 8.25 13.10 11.46
C GLU A 175 9.04 11.81 11.20
N LEU A 176 8.39 10.82 10.58
CA LEU A 176 8.94 9.52 10.22
C LEU A 176 8.54 9.19 8.78
N LEU A 177 9.43 8.59 8.00
CA LEU A 177 9.11 8.04 6.69
C LEU A 177 8.95 6.51 6.79
N ALA A 178 7.79 6.01 6.38
CA ALA A 178 7.53 4.60 6.14
C ALA A 178 7.67 4.33 4.64
N VAL A 179 8.64 3.50 4.28
CA VAL A 179 8.91 3.12 2.88
C VAL A 179 8.61 1.65 2.71
N ILE A 180 7.70 1.31 1.81
CA ILE A 180 7.40 -0.08 1.47
C ILE A 180 8.03 -0.43 0.13
N ASN A 181 8.71 -1.59 0.06
CA ASN A 181 9.42 -2.08 -1.12
C ASN A 181 9.01 -3.50 -1.46
N ALA A 182 9.22 -3.90 -2.72
CA ALA A 182 9.09 -5.28 -3.19
C ALA A 182 10.45 -5.91 -3.57
N SER A 183 11.53 -5.15 -3.51
CA SER A 183 12.92 -5.56 -3.81
C SER A 183 13.79 -5.53 -2.56
#